data_bc0917d24a5084faac133533af456ef4
#
_entry.id   bc0917d24a5084faac133533af456ef4
#
_cell.length_a   1.000
_cell.length_b   1.000
_cell.length_c   1.000
_cell.angle_alpha   90.00
_cell.angle_beta   90.00
_cell.angle_gamma   90.00
#
_symmetry.space_group_name_H-M   'P 1'
#
loop_
_entity.id
_entity.type
_entity.pdbx_description
1 polymer ?
#
loop_
_entity_poly.entity_id
_entity_poly.type
_entity_poly.pdbx_seq_one_letter_code
_entity_poly.pdbx_strand_id
1 'polypeptide(L)'
;KIDTHFWRMECFCNYNFRIHFDYFPCHSHYHSHRVACLYTGDGDLNKVDIRKIYRRYWDLIGTIQIPHHGSGKSFKATPFDEGGFLCPISVGNKNSYGHPSQKVISEILLKRSYPILVTESVDSTFVEIIEY
;
A
#
# COMPACT_ATOMS: atom_id res chain seq x y z
N LYS A 1 -13.71 18.42 19.98
CA LYS A 1 -13.82 16.96 20.23
C LYS A 1 -14.00 16.33 18.88
N ILE A 2 -12.91 15.88 18.29
CA ILE A 2 -12.96 15.07 17.07
C ILE A 2 -13.26 13.67 17.56
N ASP A 3 -14.46 13.18 17.26
CA ASP A 3 -14.82 11.78 17.49
C ASP A 3 -13.94 10.89 16.62
N THR A 4 -13.10 10.13 17.28
CA THR A 4 -12.19 9.15 16.65
C THR A 4 -12.95 7.89 16.26
N HIS A 5 -14.06 8.03 15.54
CA HIS A 5 -14.87 6.92 15.14
C HIS A 5 -14.55 6.46 13.70
N PHE A 6 -13.91 5.29 13.67
CA PHE A 6 -13.95 4.27 12.65
C PHE A 6 -13.34 4.56 11.29
N TRP A 7 -12.05 4.29 11.23
CA TRP A 7 -11.46 3.77 10.01
C TRP A 7 -11.90 2.31 9.86
N ARG A 8 -12.88 2.06 9.02
CA ARG A 8 -13.23 0.69 8.65
C ARG A 8 -12.51 0.37 7.35
N MET A 9 -11.37 -0.25 7.47
CA MET A 9 -10.71 -0.84 6.32
C MET A 9 -11.34 -2.22 6.10
N GLU A 10 -12.23 -2.31 5.14
CA GLU A 10 -12.74 -3.61 4.68
C GLU A 10 -11.81 -4.13 3.61
N CYS A 11 -10.86 -4.95 4.00
CA CYS A 11 -10.11 -5.77 3.08
C CYS A 11 -10.83 -7.10 2.92
N PHE A 12 -11.51 -7.28 1.83
CA PHE A 12 -12.07 -8.58 1.44
C PHE A 12 -10.96 -9.45 0.86
N CYS A 13 -9.96 -9.72 1.67
CA CYS A 13 -8.94 -10.69 1.35
C CYS A 13 -9.28 -11.98 2.07
N ASN A 14 -8.96 -13.10 1.42
CA ASN A 14 -9.14 -14.45 1.90
C ASN A 14 -8.87 -14.59 3.42
N TYR A 15 -9.50 -15.52 4.10
CA TYR A 15 -9.55 -15.77 5.55
C TYR A 15 -8.25 -15.51 6.33
N ASN A 16 -7.10 -15.69 5.71
CA ASN A 16 -5.79 -15.45 6.31
C ASN A 16 -5.44 -13.98 6.49
N PHE A 17 -6.10 -13.08 5.76
CA PHE A 17 -5.81 -11.66 5.84
C PHE A 17 -6.58 -10.98 6.97
N ARG A 18 -7.76 -11.47 7.29
CA ARG A 18 -8.57 -11.00 8.41
C ARG A 18 -7.83 -11.18 9.75
N ILE A 19 -7.09 -12.28 9.89
CA ILE A 19 -6.26 -12.55 11.07
C ILE A 19 -5.09 -11.55 11.15
N HIS A 20 -4.55 -11.12 10.03
CA HIS A 20 -3.45 -10.14 10.00
C HIS A 20 -3.90 -8.73 10.38
N PHE A 21 -5.11 -8.32 10.04
CA PHE A 21 -5.65 -7.01 10.42
C PHE A 21 -6.00 -6.92 11.91
N ASP A 22 -6.55 -7.97 12.48
CA ASP A 22 -6.85 -8.04 13.92
C ASP A 22 -5.56 -8.02 14.78
N TYR A 23 -4.42 -8.33 14.18
CA TYR A 23 -3.10 -8.32 14.82
C TYR A 23 -2.34 -6.99 14.69
N PHE A 24 -2.88 -6.00 14.00
CA PHE A 24 -2.28 -4.67 13.91
C PHE A 24 -2.99 -3.67 14.86
N PRO A 25 -2.76 -3.77 16.18
CA PRO A 25 -3.37 -2.85 17.14
C PRO A 25 -2.87 -1.40 16.97
N CYS A 26 -1.85 -1.19 16.15
CA CYS A 26 -1.26 0.12 15.90
C CYS A 26 -1.88 0.87 14.71
N HIS A 27 -2.76 0.24 13.95
CA HIS A 27 -3.31 0.86 12.74
C HIS A 27 -4.13 2.11 13.01
N SER A 28 -4.90 2.12 14.09
CA SER A 28 -5.73 3.26 14.44
C SER A 28 -4.95 4.53 14.78
N HIS A 29 -3.71 4.38 15.24
CA HIS A 29 -2.88 5.54 15.61
C HIS A 29 -1.96 6.02 14.49
N TYR A 30 -1.53 5.12 13.60
CA TYR A 30 -0.54 5.48 12.57
C TYR A 30 -1.16 6.15 11.34
N HIS A 31 -2.43 5.88 11.07
CA HIS A 31 -3.11 6.37 9.86
C HIS A 31 -4.15 7.46 10.10
N SER A 32 -4.39 7.87 11.33
CA SER A 32 -5.40 8.89 11.64
C SER A 32 -5.23 10.23 10.90
N HIS A 33 -4.06 10.44 10.28
CA HIS A 33 -3.73 11.67 9.54
C HIS A 33 -3.36 11.45 8.09
N ARG A 34 -3.17 10.19 7.65
CA ARG A 34 -2.71 9.88 6.29
C ARG A 34 -3.88 9.41 5.44
N VAL A 35 -4.65 10.36 4.96
CA VAL A 35 -5.92 10.13 4.26
C VAL A 35 -5.82 10.10 2.74
N ALA A 36 -4.63 10.28 2.18
CA ALA A 36 -4.43 10.35 0.75
C ALA A 36 -3.86 9.04 0.18
N CYS A 37 -4.34 8.69 -1.00
CA CYS A 37 -3.83 7.57 -1.79
C CYS A 37 -3.09 8.10 -3.03
N LEU A 38 -1.92 7.55 -3.30
CA LEU A 38 -1.13 7.84 -4.48
C LEU A 38 -1.17 6.65 -5.46
N TYR A 39 -1.76 6.90 -6.64
CA TYR A 39 -1.75 5.95 -7.74
C TYR A 39 -0.56 6.20 -8.65
N THR A 40 0.29 5.20 -8.82
CA THR A 40 1.52 5.28 -9.61
C THR A 40 1.38 4.69 -11.01
N GLY A 41 0.38 3.83 -11.24
CA GLY A 41 0.16 3.15 -12.53
C GLY A 41 1.41 2.44 -13.01
N ASP A 42 1.84 2.75 -14.22
CA ASP A 42 3.07 2.23 -14.83
C ASP A 42 4.27 3.17 -14.64
N GLY A 43 4.28 3.98 -13.58
CA GLY A 43 5.37 4.88 -13.25
C GLY A 43 6.68 4.14 -12.94
N ASP A 44 7.81 4.77 -13.23
CA ASP A 44 9.12 4.26 -12.87
C ASP A 44 9.70 5.08 -11.71
N LEU A 45 9.70 4.50 -10.51
CA LEU A 45 10.18 5.16 -9.29
C LEU A 45 11.71 5.41 -9.30
N ASN A 46 12.44 4.81 -10.25
CA ASN A 46 13.86 5.15 -10.42
C ASN A 46 14.05 6.47 -11.15
N LYS A 47 13.08 6.86 -11.98
CA LYS A 47 13.10 8.11 -12.76
C LYS A 47 12.33 9.23 -12.11
N VAL A 48 11.33 8.88 -11.30
CA VAL A 48 10.41 9.85 -10.70
C VAL A 48 10.56 9.83 -9.18
N ASP A 49 10.91 10.97 -8.62
CA ASP A 49 10.93 11.16 -7.17
C ASP A 49 9.55 11.63 -6.70
N ILE A 50 8.69 10.66 -6.37
CA ILE A 50 7.32 10.93 -5.92
C ILE A 50 7.29 11.73 -4.61
N ARG A 51 8.26 11.53 -3.72
CA ARG A 51 8.36 12.28 -2.46
C ARG A 51 8.62 13.77 -2.72
N LYS A 52 9.49 14.07 -3.68
CA LYS A 52 9.77 15.46 -4.07
C LYS A 52 8.57 16.12 -4.75
N ILE A 53 7.88 15.40 -5.63
CA ILE A 53 6.70 15.90 -6.35
C ILE A 53 5.57 16.23 -5.37
N TYR A 54 5.28 15.31 -4.46
CA TYR A 54 4.16 15.42 -3.53
C TYR A 54 4.57 15.94 -2.15
N ARG A 55 5.72 16.61 -2.02
CA ARG A 55 6.32 17.01 -0.74
C ARG A 55 5.37 17.79 0.19
N ARG A 56 4.44 18.57 -0.38
CA ARG A 56 3.46 19.36 0.39
C ARG A 56 2.33 18.51 1.00
N TYR A 57 2.11 17.34 0.43
CA TYR A 57 1.02 16.44 0.79
C TYR A 57 1.56 15.10 1.32
N TRP A 58 2.89 14.99 1.44
CA TRP A 58 3.54 13.72 1.76
C TRP A 58 3.04 13.15 3.09
N ASP A 59 2.87 14.00 4.10
CA ASP A 59 2.38 13.59 5.41
C ASP A 59 0.93 13.11 5.42
N LEU A 60 0.18 13.39 4.35
CA LEU A 60 -1.19 12.93 4.18
C LEU A 60 -1.27 11.60 3.42
N ILE A 61 -0.19 11.15 2.78
CA ILE A 61 -0.19 9.92 1.98
C ILE A 61 -0.04 8.72 2.90
N GLY A 62 -1.08 7.90 3.00
CA GLY A 62 -1.09 6.63 3.72
C GLY A 62 -0.99 5.42 2.81
N THR A 63 -1.49 5.54 1.59
CA THR A 63 -1.54 4.46 0.62
C THR A 63 -0.76 4.82 -0.64
N ILE A 64 0.14 3.94 -1.07
CA ILE A 64 0.91 4.10 -2.30
C ILE A 64 0.78 2.82 -3.13
N GLN A 65 0.06 2.90 -4.24
CA GLN A 65 0.01 1.80 -5.20
C GLN A 65 1.41 1.51 -5.74
N ILE A 66 1.81 0.25 -5.76
CA ILE A 66 3.11 -0.15 -6.30
C ILE A 66 3.03 -0.25 -7.82
N PRO A 67 3.93 0.43 -8.56
CA PRO A 67 3.87 0.49 -10.02
C PRO A 67 4.21 -0.83 -10.68
N HIS A 68 3.79 -0.96 -11.94
CA HIS A 68 4.14 -2.09 -12.82
C HIS A 68 3.94 -3.45 -12.15
N HIS A 69 2.82 -3.67 -11.46
CA HIS A 69 2.50 -4.94 -10.80
C HIS A 69 3.58 -5.44 -9.82
N GLY A 70 4.36 -4.53 -9.26
CA GLY A 70 5.47 -4.87 -8.37
C GLY A 70 6.72 -5.34 -9.11
N SER A 71 6.98 -4.84 -10.31
CA SER A 71 8.22 -5.08 -11.05
C SER A 71 9.43 -4.48 -10.31
N GLY A 72 10.43 -5.30 -10.03
CA GLY A 72 11.67 -4.85 -9.41
C GLY A 72 12.47 -3.84 -10.25
N LYS A 73 12.20 -3.77 -11.57
CA LYS A 73 12.87 -2.81 -12.47
C LYS A 73 12.38 -1.38 -12.30
N SER A 74 11.12 -1.20 -11.91
CA SER A 74 10.47 0.12 -11.77
C SER A 74 10.32 0.55 -10.31
N PHE A 75 10.77 -0.29 -9.37
CA PHE A 75 10.64 -0.05 -7.94
C PHE A 75 11.89 0.59 -7.34
N LYS A 76 11.67 1.55 -6.45
CA LYS A 76 12.69 2.17 -5.59
C LYS A 76 12.15 2.28 -4.18
N ALA A 77 12.91 1.81 -3.19
CA ALA A 77 12.47 1.73 -1.81
C ALA A 77 12.56 3.06 -1.03
N THR A 78 13.36 4.02 -1.49
CA THR A 78 13.60 5.28 -0.76
C THR A 78 12.33 6.10 -0.44
N PRO A 79 11.28 6.13 -1.27
CA PRO A 79 10.05 6.82 -0.89
C PRO A 79 9.37 6.24 0.36
N PHE A 80 9.68 4.99 0.69
CA PHE A 80 9.05 4.25 1.80
C PHE A 80 9.85 4.30 3.11
N ASP A 81 10.92 5.10 3.20
CA ASP A 81 11.83 5.14 4.36
C ASP A 81 11.14 5.49 5.68
N GLU A 82 10.07 6.26 5.65
CA GLU A 82 9.28 6.60 6.84
C GLU A 82 8.42 5.45 7.36
N GLY A 83 8.11 4.50 6.48
CA GLY A 83 7.28 3.35 6.81
C GLY A 83 5.80 3.67 6.99
N GLY A 84 5.04 2.63 7.31
CA GLY A 84 3.62 2.75 7.63
C GLY A 84 2.71 2.94 6.41
N PHE A 85 3.19 2.74 5.18
CA PHE A 85 2.37 2.84 3.98
C PHE A 85 1.64 1.53 3.70
N LEU A 86 0.39 1.63 3.28
CA LEU A 86 -0.32 0.55 2.62
C LEU A 86 0.11 0.52 1.15
N CYS A 87 0.50 -0.64 0.67
CA CYS A 87 1.12 -0.79 -0.64
C CYS A 87 0.34 -1.80 -1.50
N PRO A 88 -0.83 -1.42 -2.04
CA PRO A 88 -1.57 -2.29 -2.94
C PRO A 88 -0.77 -2.56 -4.22
N ILE A 89 -0.72 -3.83 -4.61
CA ILE A 89 -0.02 -4.33 -5.78
C ILE A 89 -1.03 -5.09 -6.62
N SER A 90 -1.41 -4.55 -7.76
CA SER A 90 -2.29 -5.22 -8.69
C SER A 90 -1.52 -6.31 -9.44
N VAL A 91 -1.93 -7.56 -9.31
CA VAL A 91 -1.28 -8.73 -9.94
C VAL A 91 -2.30 -9.65 -10.59
N GLY A 92 -2.05 -10.04 -11.82
CA GLY A 92 -2.89 -11.01 -12.51
C GLY A 92 -2.66 -12.43 -12.01
N ASN A 93 -3.72 -13.21 -11.82
CA ASN A 93 -3.63 -14.62 -11.43
C ASN A 93 -2.87 -15.50 -12.44
N LYS A 94 -2.84 -15.09 -13.71
CA LYS A 94 -2.12 -15.78 -14.80
C LYS A 94 -0.79 -15.09 -15.14
N ASN A 95 -0.21 -14.42 -14.18
CA ASN A 95 1.00 -13.64 -14.36
C ASN A 95 2.21 -14.54 -14.65
N SER A 96 2.65 -14.57 -15.91
CA SER A 96 3.85 -15.30 -16.34
C SER A 96 5.17 -14.52 -16.14
N TYR A 97 5.09 -13.26 -15.73
CA TYR A 97 6.26 -12.37 -15.59
C TYR A 97 6.93 -12.45 -14.23
N GLY A 98 6.41 -13.26 -13.30
CA GLY A 98 6.95 -13.38 -11.94
C GLY A 98 6.76 -12.13 -11.07
N HIS A 99 5.70 -11.36 -11.30
CA HIS A 99 5.33 -10.22 -10.48
C HIS A 99 4.32 -10.61 -9.39
N PRO A 100 4.37 -9.98 -8.22
CA PRO A 100 5.38 -9.04 -7.79
C PRO A 100 6.73 -9.70 -7.56
N SER A 101 7.80 -8.96 -7.81
CA SER A 101 9.15 -9.42 -7.51
C SER A 101 9.33 -9.64 -5.99
N GLN A 102 9.92 -10.77 -5.59
CA GLN A 102 10.24 -11.06 -4.20
C GLN A 102 11.04 -9.92 -3.54
N LYS A 103 11.93 -9.30 -4.32
CA LYS A 103 12.70 -8.14 -3.87
C LYS A 103 11.79 -6.98 -3.47
N VAL A 104 10.78 -6.66 -4.27
CA VAL A 104 9.84 -5.55 -3.98
C VAL A 104 9.09 -5.81 -2.69
N ILE A 105 8.56 -7.01 -2.51
CA ILE A 105 7.86 -7.41 -1.28
C ILE A 105 8.78 -7.25 -0.07
N SER A 106 10.00 -7.80 -0.15
CA SER A 106 10.97 -7.74 0.94
C SER A 106 11.37 -6.30 1.29
N GLU A 107 11.60 -5.45 0.29
CA GLU A 107 11.96 -4.04 0.51
C GLU A 107 10.82 -3.25 1.16
N ILE A 108 9.57 -3.47 0.76
CA ILE A 108 8.40 -2.84 1.38
C ILE A 108 8.31 -3.23 2.86
N LEU A 109 8.45 -4.52 3.18
CA LEU A 109 8.40 -5.03 4.55
C LEU A 109 9.57 -4.47 5.39
N LEU A 110 10.79 -4.44 4.85
CA LEU A 110 11.96 -3.85 5.52
C LEU A 110 11.78 -2.37 5.83
N LYS A 111 11.01 -1.66 5.01
CA LYS A 111 10.61 -0.27 5.26
C LYS A 111 9.38 -0.14 6.18
N ARG A 112 8.99 -1.22 6.87
CA ARG A 112 7.84 -1.23 7.79
C ARG A 112 6.55 -0.75 7.12
N SER A 113 6.39 -1.07 5.84
CA SER A 113 5.18 -0.82 5.03
C SER A 113 4.53 -2.16 4.67
N TYR A 114 3.30 -2.14 4.19
CA TYR A 114 2.45 -3.30 4.11
C TYR A 114 2.09 -3.63 2.66
N PRO A 115 2.73 -4.63 2.01
CA PRO A 115 2.36 -5.05 0.67
C PRO A 115 1.00 -5.77 0.70
N ILE A 116 0.08 -5.37 -0.18
CA ILE A 116 -1.27 -5.92 -0.29
C ILE A 116 -1.46 -6.40 -1.73
N LEU A 117 -1.58 -7.72 -1.93
CA LEU A 117 -1.79 -8.28 -3.27
C LEU A 117 -3.26 -8.18 -3.64
N VAL A 118 -3.53 -7.53 -4.77
CA VAL A 118 -4.87 -7.39 -5.36
C VAL A 118 -4.89 -8.12 -6.70
N THR A 119 -5.79 -9.09 -6.84
CA THR A 119 -5.93 -9.93 -8.04
C THR A 119 -7.31 -9.75 -8.64
N GLU A 120 -7.61 -10.48 -9.72
CA GLU A 120 -8.96 -10.57 -10.28
C GLU A 120 -9.94 -11.38 -9.40
N SER A 121 -9.45 -12.00 -8.34
CA SER A 121 -10.30 -12.70 -7.38
C SER A 121 -11.08 -11.72 -6.52
N VAL A 122 -12.37 -11.95 -6.36
CA VAL A 122 -13.23 -11.13 -5.49
C VAL A 122 -12.71 -11.10 -4.05
N ASP A 123 -12.09 -12.18 -3.61
CA ASP A 123 -11.54 -12.32 -2.25
C ASP A 123 -10.27 -11.50 -2.00
N SER A 124 -9.71 -10.88 -3.03
CA SER A 124 -8.49 -10.06 -2.96
C SER A 124 -8.75 -8.57 -3.21
N THR A 125 -9.97 -8.11 -2.96
CA THR A 125 -10.33 -6.69 -3.10
C THR A 125 -9.73 -5.87 -1.96
N PHE A 126 -9.07 -4.77 -2.31
CA PHE A 126 -8.64 -3.75 -1.35
C PHE A 126 -9.59 -2.55 -1.42
N VAL A 127 -10.17 -2.19 -0.28
CA VAL A 127 -11.04 -1.02 -0.14
C VAL A 127 -10.59 -0.23 1.09
N GLU A 128 -10.34 1.05 0.92
CA GLU A 128 -10.05 1.99 2.00
C GLU A 128 -11.18 3.00 2.08
N ILE A 129 -11.86 3.04 3.23
CA ILE A 129 -12.96 3.97 3.49
C ILE A 129 -12.46 4.99 4.50
N ILE A 130 -12.54 6.26 4.13
CA ILE A 130 -12.15 7.39 4.95
C ILE A 130 -13.43 8.12 5.36
N GLU A 131 -13.76 8.07 6.63
CA GLU A 131 -14.89 8.81 7.20
C GLU A 131 -14.37 10.11 7.85
N TYR A 132 -15.03 11.23 7.56
CA TYR A 132 -14.69 12.56 8.09
C TYR A 132 -15.56 12.94 9.26
#